data_4cbb53702ecd554bb30882d67137c2e8
#
_entry.id   4cbb53702ecd554bb30882d67137c2e8
#
_cell.length_a   1.000
_cell.length_b   1.000
_cell.length_c   1.000
_cell.angle_alpha   90.00
_cell.angle_beta   90.00
_cell.angle_gamma   90.00
#
_symmetry.space_group_name_H-M   'P 1'
#
loop_
_entity.id
_entity.type
_entity.pdbx_description
1 polymer ?
#
loop_
_entity_poly.entity_id
_entity_poly.type
_entity_poly.pdbx_seq_one_letter_code
_entity_poly.pdbx_strand_id
1 'polypeptide(L)'
;MSLKHLQKAAATLLGLGAAGAIALAADRIYTLADPSAELKRLFPAAAAFSPLGGQPLHFKAYATDPKANPSTPPIGIAFWTTDLVPQEHGYHGPIHMLVGMDMTGVLTGVVVTYNSEPYGYFSVEPPKFAAQFKGKSIRDPFRVGGDVDAVSRASITISSAARAVRDSSRAVAKQLLPPEVTK
;
A
#
# COMPACT_ATOMS: atom_id res chain seq x y z
N MET A 1 -61.17 -8.48 -37.40
CA MET A 1 -59.86 -9.08 -37.71
C MET A 1 -58.85 -8.58 -36.73
N SER A 2 -58.17 -9.47 -36.14
CA SER A 2 -57.55 -9.52 -34.80
C SER A 2 -56.31 -8.66 -34.60
N LEU A 3 -56.36 -7.85 -33.56
CA LEU A 3 -55.20 -7.23 -32.92
C LEU A 3 -54.56 -8.25 -31.97
N LYS A 4 -53.56 -9.00 -32.42
CA LYS A 4 -52.69 -9.79 -31.56
C LYS A 4 -51.37 -9.99 -32.30
N HIS A 5 -50.37 -9.18 -31.96
CA HIS A 5 -48.92 -9.47 -32.11
C HIS A 5 -48.11 -8.16 -31.93
N LEU A 6 -48.06 -7.66 -30.69
CA LEU A 6 -47.05 -6.69 -30.33
C LEU A 6 -46.84 -6.70 -28.81
N GLN A 7 -46.24 -7.78 -28.30
CA GLN A 7 -45.68 -7.82 -26.96
C GLN A 7 -44.71 -9.01 -26.87
N LYS A 8 -43.46 -8.78 -27.18
CA LYS A 8 -42.29 -9.58 -26.70
C LYS A 8 -41.01 -8.97 -27.25
N ALA A 9 -40.46 -8.02 -26.51
CA ALA A 9 -39.03 -7.71 -26.53
C ALA A 9 -38.73 -6.60 -25.50
N ALA A 10 -38.66 -6.95 -24.23
CA ALA A 10 -38.05 -6.10 -23.22
C ALA A 10 -37.83 -6.92 -21.95
N ALA A 11 -36.83 -7.74 -21.92
CA ALA A 11 -36.26 -8.29 -20.69
C ALA A 11 -34.97 -9.05 -21.01
N THR A 12 -33.85 -8.40 -21.02
CA THR A 12 -32.54 -9.03 -20.71
C THR A 12 -31.48 -7.92 -20.78
N LEU A 13 -31.23 -7.25 -19.67
CA LEU A 13 -30.01 -6.46 -19.41
C LEU A 13 -30.04 -5.96 -17.97
N LEU A 14 -29.94 -6.88 -17.02
CA LEU A 14 -29.56 -6.57 -15.64
C LEU A 14 -28.89 -7.84 -15.07
N GLY A 15 -27.59 -7.89 -15.06
CA GLY A 15 -26.91 -9.01 -14.46
C GLY A 15 -25.41 -9.12 -14.75
N LEU A 16 -24.68 -8.00 -14.73
CA LEU A 16 -23.20 -8.06 -14.68
C LEU A 16 -22.70 -6.82 -13.92
N GLY A 17 -22.70 -6.88 -12.61
CA GLY A 17 -22.22 -5.75 -11.81
C GLY A 17 -21.90 -6.04 -10.35
N ALA A 18 -22.04 -7.30 -9.91
CA ALA A 18 -21.90 -7.60 -8.48
C ALA A 18 -20.79 -8.61 -8.12
N ALA A 19 -20.08 -9.17 -9.08
CA ALA A 19 -19.08 -10.23 -8.80
C ALA A 19 -17.66 -9.72 -8.53
N GLY A 20 -17.37 -8.43 -8.80
CA GLY A 20 -16.01 -7.87 -8.65
C GLY A 20 -15.66 -7.34 -7.25
N ALA A 21 -16.63 -7.12 -6.39
CA ALA A 21 -16.41 -6.48 -5.09
C ALA A 21 -16.13 -7.46 -3.92
N ILE A 22 -16.42 -8.74 -4.08
CA ILE A 22 -16.35 -9.71 -2.98
C ILE A 22 -14.95 -10.35 -2.85
N ALA A 23 -14.17 -10.42 -3.93
CA ALA A 23 -12.83 -11.01 -3.90
C ALA A 23 -11.78 -10.14 -3.17
N LEU A 24 -11.99 -8.84 -3.05
CA LEU A 24 -11.07 -7.90 -2.37
C LEU A 24 -11.20 -7.88 -0.85
N ALA A 25 -12.25 -8.46 -0.27
CA ALA A 25 -12.47 -8.42 1.18
C ALA A 25 -11.79 -9.57 1.93
N ALA A 26 -11.51 -10.69 1.28
CA ALA A 26 -10.97 -11.89 1.93
C ALA A 26 -9.47 -11.79 2.27
N ASP A 27 -8.68 -11.05 1.46
CA ASP A 27 -7.22 -10.90 1.67
C ASP A 27 -6.84 -9.81 2.70
N ARG A 28 -7.80 -9.06 3.23
CA ARG A 28 -7.55 -7.94 4.15
C ARG A 28 -7.64 -8.29 5.63
N ILE A 29 -7.75 -9.58 5.97
CA ILE A 29 -7.86 -10.03 7.38
C ILE A 29 -6.68 -9.55 8.24
N TYR A 30 -5.53 -9.27 7.64
CA TYR A 30 -4.31 -8.85 8.32
C TYR A 30 -3.97 -7.37 8.17
N THR A 31 -4.76 -6.59 7.43
CA THR A 31 -4.63 -5.14 7.43
C THR A 31 -5.42 -4.56 8.59
N LEU A 32 -4.85 -3.53 9.23
CA LEU A 32 -5.54 -2.85 10.31
C LEU A 32 -6.87 -2.28 9.82
N ALA A 33 -7.96 -2.53 10.56
CA ALA A 33 -9.26 -1.95 10.25
C ALA A 33 -9.25 -0.42 10.32
N ASP A 34 -8.43 0.14 11.24
CA ASP A 34 -8.17 1.57 11.36
C ASP A 34 -6.66 1.82 11.49
N PRO A 35 -5.97 2.22 10.41
CA PRO A 35 -4.54 2.52 10.42
C PRO A 35 -4.21 3.98 10.81
N SER A 36 -5.11 4.71 11.43
CA SER A 36 -4.95 6.15 11.71
C SER A 36 -3.69 6.45 12.52
N ALA A 37 -3.35 5.61 13.49
CA ALA A 37 -2.14 5.78 14.31
C ALA A 37 -0.86 5.57 13.48
N GLU A 38 -0.85 4.55 12.62
CA GLU A 38 0.26 4.24 11.72
C GLU A 38 0.45 5.32 10.66
N LEU A 39 -0.65 5.80 10.07
CA LEU A 39 -0.64 6.92 9.13
C LEU A 39 -0.05 8.17 9.78
N LYS A 40 -0.44 8.46 11.03
CA LYS A 40 0.11 9.60 11.77
C LYS A 40 1.59 9.44 12.10
N ARG A 41 2.06 8.22 12.35
CA ARG A 41 3.50 7.93 12.53
C ARG A 41 4.29 8.16 11.23
N LEU A 42 3.73 7.79 10.08
CA LEU A 42 4.35 7.99 8.77
C LEU A 42 4.35 9.47 8.34
N PHE A 43 3.31 10.20 8.70
CA PHE A 43 3.14 11.62 8.36
C PHE A 43 2.76 12.45 9.58
N PRO A 44 3.73 12.75 10.48
CA PRO A 44 3.45 13.52 11.70
C PRO A 44 2.88 14.92 11.45
N ALA A 45 3.24 15.53 10.31
CA ALA A 45 2.76 16.86 9.91
C ALA A 45 1.39 16.86 9.24
N ALA A 46 0.83 15.67 8.89
CA ALA A 46 -0.48 15.62 8.25
C ALA A 46 -1.60 15.98 9.23
N ALA A 47 -2.50 16.87 8.82
CA ALA A 47 -3.72 17.19 9.54
C ALA A 47 -4.89 16.25 9.20
N ALA A 48 -4.88 15.68 7.99
CA ALA A 48 -5.94 14.79 7.52
C ALA A 48 -5.42 13.70 6.59
N PHE A 49 -6.18 12.61 6.49
CA PHE A 49 -5.94 11.51 5.55
C PHE A 49 -7.20 11.22 4.74
N SER A 50 -7.03 10.82 3.48
CA SER A 50 -8.15 10.31 2.69
C SER A 50 -8.56 8.92 3.20
N PRO A 51 -9.78 8.45 2.90
CA PRO A 51 -10.07 7.03 2.91
C PRO A 51 -9.12 6.26 1.98
N LEU A 52 -8.95 4.95 2.24
CA LEU A 52 -8.25 4.06 1.31
C LEU A 52 -9.02 4.00 -0.01
N GLY A 53 -8.35 4.27 -1.11
CA GLY A 53 -8.98 4.28 -2.44
C GLY A 53 -7.99 4.56 -3.56
N GLY A 54 -8.53 4.71 -4.78
CA GLY A 54 -7.73 4.96 -5.98
C GLY A 54 -7.14 3.69 -6.61
N GLN A 55 -6.42 3.90 -7.72
CA GLN A 55 -5.66 2.87 -8.43
C GLN A 55 -4.22 3.38 -8.61
N PRO A 56 -3.23 2.71 -8.00
CA PRO A 56 -3.35 1.62 -7.01
C PRO A 56 -3.99 2.10 -5.70
N LEU A 57 -4.41 1.15 -4.83
CA LEU A 57 -5.01 1.47 -3.54
C LEU A 57 -4.02 2.23 -2.64
N HIS A 58 -4.42 3.40 -2.15
CA HIS A 58 -3.58 4.24 -1.29
C HIS A 58 -4.40 5.19 -0.41
N PHE A 59 -3.76 5.71 0.63
CA PHE A 59 -4.20 6.87 1.39
C PHE A 59 -3.44 8.10 0.91
N LYS A 60 -4.06 9.26 0.92
CA LYS A 60 -3.40 10.56 0.73
C LYS A 60 -3.27 11.26 2.07
N ALA A 61 -2.09 11.78 2.37
CA ALA A 61 -1.83 12.61 3.54
C ALA A 61 -1.88 14.09 3.15
N TYR A 62 -2.51 14.93 3.96
CA TYR A 62 -2.69 16.36 3.70
C TYR A 62 -2.22 17.19 4.89
N ALA A 63 -1.52 18.31 4.61
CA ALA A 63 -1.09 19.26 5.63
C ALA A 63 -2.26 20.04 6.26
N THR A 64 -3.34 20.24 5.51
CA THR A 64 -4.61 20.86 5.94
C THR A 64 -5.78 20.00 5.50
N ASP A 65 -6.91 20.07 6.23
CA ASP A 65 -8.07 19.25 5.88
C ASP A 65 -8.62 19.65 4.49
N PRO A 66 -8.65 18.73 3.51
CA PRO A 66 -9.20 18.99 2.18
C PRO A 66 -10.71 19.29 2.19
N LYS A 67 -11.43 19.00 3.27
CA LYS A 67 -12.81 19.42 3.44
C LYS A 67 -12.94 20.93 3.57
N ALA A 68 -11.94 21.59 4.18
CA ALA A 68 -11.90 23.04 4.29
C ALA A 68 -11.41 23.70 2.98
N ASN A 69 -10.52 23.04 2.25
CA ASN A 69 -10.03 23.51 0.95
C ASN A 69 -9.82 22.33 -0.02
N PRO A 70 -10.78 22.04 -0.91
CA PRO A 70 -10.71 20.92 -1.85
C PRO A 70 -9.51 20.94 -2.80
N SER A 71 -8.87 22.09 -2.99
CA SER A 71 -7.69 22.24 -3.85
C SER A 71 -6.37 21.94 -3.11
N THR A 72 -6.41 21.55 -1.83
CA THR A 72 -5.21 21.21 -1.06
C THR A 72 -4.50 20.02 -1.69
N PRO A 73 -3.23 20.16 -2.12
CA PRO A 73 -2.48 19.03 -2.64
C PRO A 73 -2.07 18.08 -1.51
N PRO A 74 -1.94 16.78 -1.77
CA PRO A 74 -1.38 15.84 -0.81
C PRO A 74 0.11 16.12 -0.58
N ILE A 75 0.57 15.93 0.65
CA ILE A 75 1.99 15.99 1.02
C ILE A 75 2.67 14.63 0.92
N GLY A 76 1.90 13.56 0.75
CA GLY A 76 2.41 12.21 0.59
C GLY A 76 1.30 11.17 0.44
N ILE A 77 1.73 9.94 0.29
CA ILE A 77 0.89 8.78 -0.01
C ILE A 77 1.29 7.64 0.93
N ALA A 78 0.32 6.91 1.47
CA ALA A 78 0.57 5.66 2.19
C ALA A 78 -0.15 4.49 1.51
N PHE A 79 0.48 3.31 1.53
CA PHE A 79 -0.04 2.12 0.86
C PHE A 79 0.44 0.83 1.53
N TRP A 80 -0.35 -0.23 1.38
CA TRP A 80 0.00 -1.55 1.87
C TRP A 80 0.87 -2.29 0.85
N THR A 81 1.99 -2.87 1.29
CA THR A 81 2.86 -3.66 0.40
C THR A 81 2.12 -4.87 -0.17
N THR A 82 1.30 -5.52 0.62
CA THR A 82 0.55 -6.73 0.23
C THR A 82 -0.54 -6.47 -0.81
N ASP A 83 -1.07 -5.25 -0.91
CA ASP A 83 -2.03 -4.89 -1.97
C ASP A 83 -1.34 -4.72 -3.34
N LEU A 84 -0.04 -4.44 -3.35
CA LEU A 84 0.73 -4.06 -4.55
C LEU A 84 1.66 -5.16 -5.05
N VAL A 85 2.22 -5.93 -4.14
CA VAL A 85 3.16 -7.02 -4.42
C VAL A 85 2.78 -8.28 -3.62
N PRO A 86 1.56 -8.83 -3.84
CA PRO A 86 1.04 -9.96 -3.06
C PRO A 86 1.88 -11.23 -3.20
N GLN A 87 2.72 -11.33 -4.24
CA GLN A 87 3.62 -12.46 -4.47
C GLN A 87 4.87 -12.43 -3.57
N GLU A 88 5.18 -11.29 -2.91
CA GLU A 88 6.32 -11.21 -2.02
C GLU A 88 6.00 -11.81 -0.65
N HIS A 89 6.67 -12.92 -0.36
CA HIS A 89 6.50 -13.67 0.89
C HIS A 89 7.84 -13.80 1.61
N GLY A 90 7.79 -13.70 2.93
CA GLY A 90 8.89 -14.08 3.80
C GLY A 90 9.12 -15.60 3.78
N TYR A 91 9.71 -16.12 4.83
CA TYR A 91 9.93 -17.56 4.96
C TYR A 91 8.62 -18.32 5.20
N HIS A 92 7.70 -17.77 6.00
CA HIS A 92 6.48 -18.44 6.42
C HIS A 92 5.19 -17.81 5.85
N GLY A 93 5.27 -16.59 5.33
CA GLY A 93 4.10 -15.93 4.75
C GLY A 93 4.33 -14.47 4.37
N PRO A 94 3.25 -13.76 4.04
CA PRO A 94 3.35 -12.35 3.72
C PRO A 94 3.72 -11.52 4.96
N ILE A 95 4.52 -10.47 4.72
CA ILE A 95 4.86 -9.47 5.73
C ILE A 95 4.03 -8.22 5.41
N HIS A 96 3.05 -7.91 6.26
CA HIS A 96 2.16 -6.78 6.04
C HIS A 96 2.82 -5.50 6.55
N MET A 97 3.07 -4.59 5.63
CA MET A 97 3.72 -3.31 5.93
C MET A 97 2.94 -2.15 5.32
N LEU A 98 2.73 -1.11 6.12
CA LEU A 98 2.26 0.18 5.64
C LEU A 98 3.48 1.06 5.34
N VAL A 99 3.59 1.53 4.12
CA VAL A 99 4.68 2.38 3.63
C VAL A 99 4.16 3.79 3.42
N GLY A 100 4.88 4.79 3.93
CA GLY A 100 4.66 6.19 3.62
C GLY A 100 5.72 6.70 2.65
N MET A 101 5.31 7.51 1.67
CA MET A 101 6.17 8.12 0.67
C MET A 101 5.69 9.54 0.39
N ASP A 102 6.60 10.51 0.35
CA ASP A 102 6.28 11.88 -0.04
C ASP A 102 6.10 12.02 -1.56
N MET A 103 5.70 13.20 -2.00
CA MET A 103 5.45 13.47 -3.42
C MET A 103 6.73 13.59 -4.26
N THR A 104 7.92 13.48 -3.65
CA THR A 104 9.24 13.47 -4.33
C THR A 104 9.81 12.05 -4.45
N GLY A 105 9.07 11.04 -3.98
CA GLY A 105 9.51 9.63 -4.04
C GLY A 105 10.48 9.24 -2.93
N VAL A 106 10.52 10.00 -1.82
CA VAL A 106 11.29 9.68 -0.63
C VAL A 106 10.37 9.03 0.42
N LEU A 107 10.79 7.91 0.98
CA LEU A 107 10.02 7.21 2.00
C LEU A 107 10.02 8.00 3.31
N THR A 108 8.83 8.28 3.83
CA THR A 108 8.65 8.91 5.14
C THR A 108 8.80 7.89 6.27
N GLY A 109 8.60 6.61 5.95
CA GLY A 109 8.80 5.48 6.86
C GLY A 109 8.08 4.22 6.43
N VAL A 110 8.25 3.19 7.24
CA VAL A 110 7.57 1.89 7.13
C VAL A 110 7.04 1.49 8.50
N VAL A 111 5.88 0.88 8.54
CA VAL A 111 5.31 0.26 9.75
C VAL A 111 4.98 -1.18 9.44
N VAL A 112 5.62 -2.13 10.14
CA VAL A 112 5.25 -3.55 10.09
C VAL A 112 4.03 -3.73 10.97
N THR A 113 2.94 -4.22 10.39
CA THR A 113 1.66 -4.38 11.10
C THR A 113 1.33 -5.83 11.42
N TYR A 114 1.86 -6.75 10.62
CA TYR A 114 1.71 -8.18 10.87
C TYR A 114 2.79 -8.99 10.13
N ASN A 115 3.22 -10.07 10.73
CA ASN A 115 3.99 -11.14 10.10
C ASN A 115 3.76 -12.45 10.87
N SER A 116 4.01 -13.58 10.23
CA SER A 116 4.00 -14.92 10.84
C SER A 116 5.40 -15.58 10.82
N GLU A 117 6.44 -14.77 10.68
CA GLU A 117 7.81 -15.24 10.53
C GLU A 117 8.33 -15.87 11.83
N PRO A 118 8.98 -17.05 11.80
CA PRO A 118 9.51 -17.71 12.99
C PRO A 118 10.51 -16.85 13.76
N TYR A 119 11.22 -15.98 13.04
CA TYR A 119 12.24 -15.07 13.58
C TYR A 119 11.85 -13.60 13.43
N GLY A 120 10.54 -13.31 13.27
CA GLY A 120 10.01 -11.96 13.11
C GLY A 120 10.42 -11.03 14.24
N TYR A 121 10.36 -11.54 15.49
CA TYR A 121 10.63 -10.79 16.72
C TYR A 121 12.03 -10.16 16.79
N PHE A 122 13.05 -10.70 16.11
CA PHE A 122 14.37 -10.07 16.04
C PHE A 122 14.75 -9.56 14.66
N SER A 123 13.94 -9.81 13.63
CA SER A 123 14.23 -9.41 12.25
C SER A 123 13.43 -8.21 11.79
N VAL A 124 12.10 -8.35 11.59
CA VAL A 124 11.25 -7.29 11.01
C VAL A 124 10.44 -6.52 12.05
N GLU A 125 10.20 -7.06 13.23
CA GLU A 125 9.45 -6.39 14.29
C GLU A 125 10.25 -5.30 15.03
N PRO A 126 11.57 -5.44 15.26
CA PRO A 126 12.32 -4.40 15.94
C PRO A 126 12.25 -3.06 15.20
N PRO A 127 12.06 -1.93 15.90
CA PRO A 127 11.96 -0.60 15.28
C PRO A 127 13.14 -0.25 14.37
N LYS A 128 14.32 -0.79 14.64
CA LYS A 128 15.52 -0.58 13.81
C LYS A 128 15.36 -1.09 12.38
N PHE A 129 14.56 -2.15 12.15
CA PHE A 129 14.28 -2.62 10.79
C PHE A 129 13.51 -1.57 10.00
N ALA A 130 12.38 -1.13 10.52
CA ALA A 130 11.54 -0.11 9.86
C ALA A 130 12.26 1.24 9.70
N ALA A 131 13.10 1.61 10.66
CA ALA A 131 13.84 2.87 10.66
C ALA A 131 14.81 3.01 9.48
N GLN A 132 15.31 1.88 8.93
CA GLN A 132 16.25 1.87 7.81
C GLN A 132 15.64 2.41 6.50
N PHE A 133 14.33 2.39 6.38
CA PHE A 133 13.63 2.81 5.17
C PHE A 133 13.29 4.32 5.17
N LYS A 134 13.29 4.96 6.32
CA LYS A 134 13.01 6.39 6.41
C LYS A 134 14.11 7.21 5.71
N GLY A 135 13.70 8.07 4.78
CA GLY A 135 14.60 8.90 3.98
C GLY A 135 15.17 8.21 2.75
N LYS A 136 14.91 6.92 2.53
CA LYS A 136 15.30 6.25 1.28
C LYS A 136 14.47 6.76 0.10
N SER A 137 15.15 6.95 -1.02
CA SER A 137 14.51 7.23 -2.31
C SER A 137 14.05 5.95 -2.98
N ILE A 138 12.98 6.01 -3.77
CA ILE A 138 12.57 4.92 -4.67
C ILE A 138 13.69 4.49 -5.64
N ARG A 139 14.71 5.33 -5.84
CA ARG A 139 15.88 5.06 -6.68
C ARG A 139 16.95 4.25 -5.96
N ASP A 140 16.92 4.19 -4.64
CA ASP A 140 17.89 3.42 -3.85
C ASP A 140 17.77 1.92 -4.16
N PRO A 141 18.83 1.14 -4.00
CA PRO A 141 18.84 -0.28 -4.37
C PRO A 141 18.02 -1.16 -3.44
N PHE A 142 17.80 -0.79 -2.18
CA PHE A 142 17.16 -1.60 -1.15
C PHE A 142 17.80 -3.00 -1.03
N ARG A 143 19.11 -3.04 -1.08
CA ARG A 143 19.89 -4.28 -1.11
C ARG A 143 20.31 -4.70 0.30
N VAL A 144 19.87 -5.88 0.72
CA VAL A 144 20.29 -6.48 2.00
C VAL A 144 21.80 -6.76 1.98
N GLY A 145 22.49 -6.36 3.04
CA GLY A 145 23.95 -6.37 3.14
C GLY A 145 24.64 -5.21 2.42
N GLY A 146 23.85 -4.28 1.86
CA GLY A 146 24.29 -3.02 1.25
C GLY A 146 23.71 -1.84 2.00
N ASP A 147 22.51 -1.39 1.59
CA ASP A 147 21.81 -0.26 2.17
C ASP A 147 20.61 -0.68 3.07
N VAL A 148 20.40 -1.99 3.25
CA VAL A 148 19.51 -2.59 4.25
C VAL A 148 20.32 -3.62 5.03
N ASP A 149 20.23 -3.60 6.36
CA ASP A 149 20.98 -4.51 7.23
C ASP A 149 20.56 -5.97 7.02
N ALA A 150 21.55 -6.84 6.93
CA ALA A 150 21.33 -8.27 6.95
C ALA A 150 21.12 -8.76 8.40
N VAL A 151 20.21 -9.72 8.58
CA VAL A 151 19.96 -10.36 9.86
C VAL A 151 20.21 -11.85 9.72
N SER A 152 21.16 -12.37 10.50
CA SER A 152 21.48 -13.81 10.52
C SER A 152 20.23 -14.63 10.86
N ARG A 153 20.06 -15.76 10.18
CA ARG A 153 18.90 -16.67 10.32
C ARG A 153 17.57 -16.12 9.83
N ALA A 154 17.51 -14.88 9.34
CA ALA A 154 16.29 -14.26 8.82
C ALA A 154 16.49 -13.69 7.40
N SER A 155 17.45 -14.20 6.63
CA SER A 155 17.81 -13.65 5.31
C SER A 155 16.65 -13.63 4.32
N ILE A 156 15.81 -14.68 4.31
CA ILE A 156 14.63 -14.75 3.43
C ILE A 156 13.63 -13.68 3.83
N THR A 157 13.30 -13.57 5.11
CA THR A 157 12.37 -12.60 5.68
C THR A 157 12.79 -11.16 5.36
N ILE A 158 14.05 -10.81 5.69
CA ILE A 158 14.58 -9.45 5.44
C ILE A 158 14.63 -9.13 3.96
N SER A 159 15.06 -10.09 3.11
CA SER A 159 15.15 -9.87 1.67
C SER A 159 13.78 -9.68 1.04
N SER A 160 12.79 -10.47 1.45
CA SER A 160 11.42 -10.32 0.98
C SER A 160 10.82 -8.98 1.43
N ALA A 161 10.97 -8.62 2.71
CA ALA A 161 10.46 -7.35 3.22
C ALA A 161 11.10 -6.15 2.49
N ALA A 162 12.42 -6.17 2.26
CA ALA A 162 13.10 -5.12 1.53
C ALA A 162 12.62 -5.00 0.06
N ARG A 163 12.43 -6.15 -0.62
CA ARG A 163 11.86 -6.17 -1.98
C ARG A 163 10.42 -5.66 -1.98
N ALA A 164 9.60 -6.10 -1.02
CA ALA A 164 8.21 -5.67 -0.93
C ALA A 164 8.11 -4.14 -0.78
N VAL A 165 8.92 -3.52 0.07
CA VAL A 165 8.97 -2.05 0.22
C VAL A 165 9.44 -1.40 -1.07
N ARG A 166 10.55 -1.87 -1.66
CA ARG A 166 11.11 -1.33 -2.91
C ARG A 166 10.10 -1.37 -4.06
N ASP A 167 9.56 -2.55 -4.32
CA ASP A 167 8.78 -2.78 -5.55
C ASP A 167 7.39 -2.16 -5.46
N SER A 168 6.75 -2.18 -4.27
CA SER A 168 5.50 -1.47 -4.04
C SER A 168 5.68 0.05 -4.15
N SER A 169 6.75 0.61 -3.58
CA SER A 169 7.04 2.05 -3.67
C SER A 169 7.26 2.50 -5.11
N ARG A 170 8.01 1.71 -5.90
CA ARG A 170 8.23 1.99 -7.32
C ARG A 170 6.95 1.86 -8.15
N ALA A 171 6.12 0.86 -7.85
CA ALA A 171 4.83 0.68 -8.54
C ALA A 171 3.88 1.85 -8.30
N VAL A 172 3.78 2.33 -7.05
CA VAL A 172 2.99 3.51 -6.68
C VAL A 172 3.56 4.78 -7.32
N ALA A 173 4.87 5.00 -7.20
CA ALA A 173 5.52 6.17 -7.78
C ALA A 173 5.28 6.28 -9.29
N LYS A 174 5.44 5.17 -10.02
CA LYS A 174 5.23 5.13 -11.48
C LYS A 174 3.81 5.55 -11.90
N GLN A 175 2.81 5.31 -11.04
CA GLN A 175 1.41 5.58 -11.37
C GLN A 175 0.90 6.93 -10.83
N LEU A 176 1.43 7.38 -9.70
CA LEU A 176 0.87 8.51 -8.96
C LEU A 176 1.78 9.73 -8.86
N LEU A 177 3.09 9.58 -9.08
CA LEU A 177 4.03 10.69 -9.03
C LEU A 177 4.36 11.21 -10.43
N PRO A 178 4.83 12.47 -10.53
CA PRO A 178 5.27 13.04 -11.80
C PRO A 178 6.40 12.20 -12.43
N PRO A 179 6.45 12.08 -13.77
CA PRO A 179 7.44 11.24 -14.48
C PRO A 179 8.91 11.59 -14.18
N GLU A 180 9.21 12.81 -13.82
CA GLU A 180 10.56 13.26 -13.43
C GLU A 180 11.03 12.64 -12.11
N VAL A 181 10.11 12.21 -11.24
CA VAL A 181 10.45 11.53 -9.99
C VAL A 181 10.87 10.08 -10.23
N THR A 182 10.36 9.46 -11.28
CA THR A 182 10.53 8.02 -11.55
C THR A 182 11.63 7.69 -12.59
N LYS A 183 12.26 8.71 -13.17
CA LYS A 183 13.37 8.58 -14.14
C LYS A 183 14.71 8.28 -13.47
#